data_db66109d0c0db5318d4270ce7d0d3d03
#
_entry.id   db66109d0c0db5318d4270ce7d0d3d03
#
_cell.length_a   1.000
_cell.length_b   1.000
_cell.length_c   1.000
_cell.angle_alpha   90.00
_cell.angle_beta   90.00
_cell.angle_gamma   90.00
#
_symmetry.space_group_name_H-M   'P 1'
#
loop_
_entity.id
_entity.type
_entity.pdbx_description
1 polymer ?
#
loop_
_entity_poly.entity_id
_entity_poly.type
_entity_poly.pdbx_seq_one_letter_code
_entity_poly.pdbx_strand_id
1 'polypeptide(L)'
;MQPFFQFLRPAVPPGEFSKDHPRKLSAQGIWKGIATNRNKIRAKSKVWEEDWGAYKEFHWNPVEATGIRINFWSGYVGLDEVEIFGLPTENVNLAHKSRGTTVRTDAVFAQQGGRFPVGRVIDGKFGTQRWQASYNKPKKQNPWLEFTFKSPVKVGRIRLSTNREYYYETDYLEQKNKFNFDQFVVHAKLSDGTWKEIASIDKFRKLKDNDKGISDAVREISHLTYKLSEEGPRPSFVGSFIKPKVTRVLHRGSPENPRDEVLPAAPKILQGALGVKGDASGHLRRARFAEWVVDSSNPLTARVMANRIWQHVFGAGLVVTGGDFGRAGALPSHPELLDWLAAEFAEPSRPEGTPWSMKEFIRMLVTSDAFRRSSAPSEKGLEKDAGSTLLWRFPPRRVEAEVIRDGILRASGKLNPEMGGRSYRIHNVKKTYAQWKVVNNFGPETWRRMIYQERMRRVDDRIFTAFDFPDCGQVRSKRPVSTTPLQALNL
;
A
#
# COMPACT_ATOMS: atom_id res chain seq x y z
N MET A 1 8.24 4.81 -17.76
CA MET A 1 7.23 5.54 -16.97
C MET A 1 7.26 4.99 -15.58
N GLN A 2 7.88 5.70 -14.62
CA GLN A 2 7.79 5.33 -13.21
C GLN A 2 6.49 5.92 -12.67
N PRO A 3 5.64 5.15 -12.00
CA PRO A 3 4.52 5.71 -11.27
C PRO A 3 5.05 6.44 -10.04
N PHE A 4 4.78 7.73 -9.97
CA PHE A 4 5.01 8.54 -8.77
C PHE A 4 4.01 8.12 -7.69
N PHE A 5 4.46 7.34 -6.73
CA PHE A 5 3.70 7.06 -5.52
C PHE A 5 4.19 7.99 -4.42
N GLN A 6 3.32 8.85 -3.97
CA GLN A 6 3.56 9.68 -2.80
C GLN A 6 3.04 8.91 -1.57
N PHE A 7 3.97 8.38 -0.77
CA PHE A 7 3.63 7.70 0.47
C PHE A 7 3.09 8.69 1.49
N LEU A 8 1.91 8.41 1.98
CA LEU A 8 1.33 9.14 3.09
C LEU A 8 1.90 8.71 4.43
N ARG A 9 1.92 9.68 5.30
CA ARG A 9 2.42 9.70 6.66
C ARG A 9 2.11 8.45 7.48
N PRO A 10 3.03 8.01 8.37
CA PRO A 10 2.69 7.03 9.37
C PRO A 10 1.71 7.65 10.38
N ALA A 11 0.77 6.83 10.80
CA ALA A 11 -0.29 7.12 11.76
C ALA A 11 -1.29 8.19 11.30
N VAL A 12 -2.38 7.73 10.71
CA VAL A 12 -3.63 8.46 10.65
C VAL A 12 -4.00 8.90 12.08
N PRO A 13 -4.30 10.19 12.30
CA PRO A 13 -4.75 10.63 13.61
C PRO A 13 -5.96 9.80 14.08
N PRO A 14 -6.17 9.61 15.39
CA PRO A 14 -7.24 8.76 15.95
C PRO A 14 -8.68 9.13 15.53
N GLY A 15 -8.87 10.12 14.66
CA GLY A 15 -10.17 10.64 14.25
C GLY A 15 -10.90 9.91 13.12
N GLU A 16 -10.20 9.08 12.33
CA GLU A 16 -10.78 8.49 11.09
C GLU A 16 -11.47 7.13 11.26
N PHE A 17 -11.46 6.53 12.46
CA PHE A 17 -12.22 5.31 12.74
C PHE A 17 -13.50 5.63 13.53
N SER A 18 -14.54 4.80 13.36
CA SER A 18 -15.72 4.88 14.24
C SER A 18 -15.27 4.79 15.70
N LYS A 19 -16.03 5.42 16.62
CA LYS A 19 -15.67 5.48 18.05
C LYS A 19 -15.37 4.11 18.67
N ASP A 20 -15.99 3.08 18.17
CA ASP A 20 -15.96 1.71 18.74
C ASP A 20 -15.09 0.73 17.95
N HIS A 21 -14.29 1.19 16.98
CA HIS A 21 -13.45 0.28 16.20
C HIS A 21 -12.32 -0.28 17.07
N PRO A 22 -12.12 -1.63 17.20
CA PRO A 22 -11.15 -2.25 18.10
C PRO A 22 -9.72 -1.72 17.93
N ARG A 23 -9.29 -1.43 16.69
CA ARG A 23 -7.97 -0.85 16.41
C ARG A 23 -7.81 0.58 16.92
N LYS A 24 -8.91 1.35 17.00
CA LYS A 24 -8.87 2.70 17.57
C LYS A 24 -8.67 2.65 19.07
N LEU A 25 -9.32 1.73 19.77
CA LEU A 25 -9.17 1.56 21.21
C LEU A 25 -7.74 1.10 21.56
N SER A 26 -7.17 0.16 20.78
CA SER A 26 -5.77 -0.27 20.93
C SER A 26 -4.80 0.90 20.66
N ALA A 27 -5.00 1.64 19.58
CA ALA A 27 -4.16 2.79 19.25
C ALA A 27 -4.24 3.91 20.32
N GLN A 28 -5.40 4.17 20.90
CA GLN A 28 -5.54 5.15 21.99
C GLN A 28 -4.76 4.75 23.23
N GLY A 29 -4.78 3.46 23.62
CA GLY A 29 -3.99 2.93 24.71
C GLY A 29 -2.49 3.08 24.46
N ILE A 30 -2.03 2.78 23.25
CA ILE A 30 -0.63 2.95 22.84
C ILE A 30 -0.21 4.43 22.91
N TRP A 31 -1.03 5.34 22.36
CA TRP A 31 -0.75 6.79 22.42
C TRP A 31 -0.71 7.32 23.84
N LYS A 32 -1.58 6.85 24.73
CA LYS A 32 -1.55 7.19 26.15
C LYS A 32 -0.24 6.73 26.81
N GLY A 33 0.22 5.52 26.48
CA GLY A 33 1.51 4.98 26.94
C GLY A 33 2.70 5.83 26.47
N ILE A 34 2.71 6.20 25.18
CA ILE A 34 3.74 7.10 24.62
C ILE A 34 3.74 8.43 25.36
N ALA A 35 2.58 9.07 25.53
CA ALA A 35 2.46 10.35 26.21
C ALA A 35 2.94 10.30 27.68
N THR A 36 2.62 9.20 28.39
CA THR A 36 3.07 8.99 29.75
C THR A 36 4.60 8.91 29.86
N ASN A 37 5.24 8.17 28.94
CA ASN A 37 6.69 8.05 28.93
C ASN A 37 7.39 9.32 28.46
N ARG A 38 6.81 10.08 27.53
CA ARG A 38 7.26 11.44 27.17
C ARG A 38 7.28 12.36 28.38
N ASN A 39 6.25 12.31 29.22
CA ASN A 39 6.20 13.13 30.44
C ASN A 39 7.30 12.74 31.45
N LYS A 40 7.62 11.45 31.59
CA LYS A 40 8.76 11.00 32.43
C LYS A 40 10.09 11.56 31.92
N ILE A 41 10.29 11.57 30.60
CA ILE A 41 11.51 12.12 30.00
C ILE A 41 11.54 13.65 30.19
N ARG A 42 10.43 14.37 29.94
CA ARG A 42 10.31 15.83 30.09
C ARG A 42 10.59 16.31 31.50
N ALA A 43 10.28 15.50 32.50
CA ALA A 43 10.59 15.85 33.90
C ALA A 43 12.09 15.96 34.19
N LYS A 44 12.94 15.29 33.37
CA LYS A 44 14.39 15.23 33.55
C LYS A 44 15.20 15.85 32.42
N SER A 45 14.61 15.99 31.24
CA SER A 45 15.27 16.56 30.04
C SER A 45 14.31 17.40 29.22
N LYS A 46 14.83 18.55 28.76
CA LYS A 46 14.11 19.43 27.80
C LYS A 46 14.26 18.94 26.36
N VAL A 47 15.13 17.98 26.10
CA VAL A 47 15.44 17.41 24.77
C VAL A 47 15.33 15.92 24.85
N TRP A 48 14.67 15.29 23.86
CA TRP A 48 14.63 13.83 23.74
C TRP A 48 14.52 13.37 22.28
N GLU A 49 14.84 12.10 22.05
CA GLU A 49 14.81 11.40 20.77
C GLU A 49 13.75 10.32 20.77
N GLU A 50 13.04 10.16 19.66
CA GLU A 50 12.11 9.05 19.40
C GLU A 50 12.48 8.38 18.07
N ASP A 51 12.60 7.04 18.09
CA ASP A 51 12.87 6.24 16.90
C ASP A 51 11.55 5.62 16.39
N TRP A 52 11.12 6.04 15.22
CA TRP A 52 9.93 5.53 14.53
C TRP A 52 10.26 4.51 13.43
N GLY A 53 11.52 4.07 13.35
CA GLY A 53 12.01 3.17 12.32
C GLY A 53 12.17 3.85 10.96
N ALA A 54 11.10 4.37 10.37
CA ALA A 54 11.14 5.09 9.10
C ALA A 54 11.85 6.45 9.18
N TYR A 55 11.85 7.05 10.34
CA TYR A 55 12.49 8.33 10.65
C TYR A 55 12.77 8.43 12.16
N LYS A 56 13.61 9.38 12.53
CA LYS A 56 13.81 9.77 13.94
C LYS A 56 13.26 11.15 14.19
N GLU A 57 12.60 11.32 15.31
CA GLU A 57 12.11 12.62 15.79
C GLU A 57 12.97 13.08 16.98
N PHE A 58 13.26 14.37 16.98
CA PHE A 58 13.98 15.03 18.04
C PHE A 58 13.14 16.22 18.51
N HIS A 59 12.94 16.29 19.81
CA HIS A 59 12.03 17.23 20.44
C HIS A 59 12.78 18.13 21.40
N TRP A 60 12.32 19.38 21.53
CA TRP A 60 12.77 20.35 22.52
C TRP A 60 11.63 21.32 22.89
N ASN A 61 11.87 22.16 23.91
CA ASN A 61 10.91 23.21 24.23
C ASN A 61 10.82 24.21 23.07
N PRO A 62 9.61 24.53 22.57
CA PRO A 62 9.44 25.42 21.44
C PRO A 62 10.12 26.78 21.63
N VAL A 63 10.83 27.20 20.59
CA VAL A 63 11.53 28.50 20.55
C VAL A 63 11.09 29.25 19.30
N GLU A 64 10.86 30.54 19.39
CA GLU A 64 10.60 31.38 18.23
C GLU A 64 11.90 31.64 17.48
N ALA A 65 11.89 31.40 16.17
CA ALA A 65 13.08 31.43 15.32
C ALA A 65 12.79 31.95 13.90
N THR A 66 13.72 32.68 13.33
CA THR A 66 13.74 33.06 11.92
C THR A 66 14.46 32.04 11.06
N GLY A 67 15.20 31.11 11.66
CA GLY A 67 15.90 30.05 11.00
C GLY A 67 16.41 28.97 11.96
N ILE A 68 16.77 27.83 11.41
CA ILE A 68 17.33 26.69 12.14
C ILE A 68 18.62 26.25 11.45
N ARG A 69 19.66 25.97 12.23
CA ARG A 69 20.88 25.33 11.74
C ARG A 69 21.11 24.01 12.46
N ILE A 70 21.35 22.95 11.70
CA ILE A 70 21.71 21.64 12.20
C ILE A 70 23.18 21.40 11.86
N ASN A 71 24.02 21.25 12.86
CA ASN A 71 25.45 20.93 12.70
C ASN A 71 25.65 19.45 13.02
N PHE A 72 26.15 18.66 12.07
CA PHE A 72 26.38 17.24 12.21
C PHE A 72 27.82 16.96 12.57
N TRP A 73 28.04 16.09 13.56
CA TRP A 73 29.36 15.62 13.97
C TRP A 73 29.68 14.28 13.29
N SER A 74 29.64 14.25 11.97
CA SER A 74 29.87 13.05 11.19
C SER A 74 30.67 13.37 9.92
N GLY A 75 31.52 12.45 9.52
CA GLY A 75 32.25 12.56 8.27
C GLY A 75 31.39 12.41 7.01
N TYR A 76 30.17 11.90 7.15
CA TYR A 76 29.23 11.69 6.05
C TYR A 76 27.79 11.78 6.55
N VAL A 77 26.95 12.53 5.85
CA VAL A 77 25.51 12.67 6.15
C VAL A 77 24.73 12.51 4.86
N GLY A 78 23.66 11.71 4.91
CA GLY A 78 22.69 11.58 3.83
C GLY A 78 21.28 11.66 4.37
N LEU A 79 20.47 12.61 3.87
CA LEU A 79 19.08 12.82 4.26
C LEU A 79 18.20 12.92 3.03
N ASP A 80 17.07 12.24 3.03
CA ASP A 80 16.05 12.39 1.99
C ASP A 80 15.10 13.54 2.31
N GLU A 81 14.73 13.74 3.58
CA GLU A 81 13.88 14.85 3.99
C GLU A 81 14.20 15.31 5.41
N VAL A 82 14.05 16.61 5.65
CA VAL A 82 14.07 17.26 6.97
C VAL A 82 12.73 17.95 7.16
N GLU A 83 11.97 17.48 8.14
CA GLU A 83 10.70 18.10 8.49
C GLU A 83 10.85 18.86 9.80
N ILE A 84 10.45 20.12 9.85
CA ILE A 84 10.50 21.00 11.04
C ILE A 84 9.06 21.34 11.44
N PHE A 85 8.76 21.23 12.73
CA PHE A 85 7.42 21.46 13.26
C PHE A 85 7.44 22.44 14.44
N GLY A 86 6.32 23.14 14.63
CA GLY A 86 6.10 24.06 15.74
C GLY A 86 5.85 23.35 17.06
N LEU A 87 4.60 23.30 17.47
CA LEU A 87 4.20 22.62 18.69
C LEU A 87 4.19 21.09 18.51
N PRO A 88 4.32 20.30 19.59
CA PRO A 88 4.33 18.85 19.54
C PRO A 88 3.11 18.20 18.86
N THR A 89 1.97 18.87 18.86
CA THR A 89 0.71 18.42 18.25
C THR A 89 0.53 18.86 16.80
N GLU A 90 1.35 19.79 16.32
CA GLU A 90 1.26 20.30 14.96
C GLU A 90 1.97 19.37 13.97
N ASN A 91 1.32 19.09 12.84
CA ASN A 91 1.87 18.25 11.78
C ASN A 91 2.17 19.03 10.50
N VAL A 92 2.27 20.35 10.61
CA VAL A 92 2.61 21.20 9.49
C VAL A 92 4.13 21.31 9.37
N ASN A 93 4.70 20.79 8.27
CA ASN A 93 6.13 20.89 8.01
C ASN A 93 6.50 22.32 7.61
N LEU A 94 7.15 23.04 8.52
CA LEU A 94 7.61 24.43 8.33
C LEU A 94 8.81 24.51 7.37
N ALA A 95 9.59 23.43 7.22
CA ALA A 95 10.73 23.38 6.32
C ALA A 95 10.35 23.21 4.85
N HIS A 96 9.12 22.80 4.53
CA HIS A 96 8.75 22.49 3.16
C HIS A 96 8.84 23.74 2.25
N LYS A 97 9.45 23.59 1.06
CA LYS A 97 9.70 24.66 0.10
C LYS A 97 8.45 25.44 -0.33
N SER A 98 7.27 24.82 -0.34
CA SER A 98 6.00 25.50 -0.67
C SER A 98 5.62 26.59 0.31
N ARG A 99 6.26 26.66 1.48
CA ARG A 99 6.08 27.68 2.51
C ARG A 99 7.06 28.85 2.38
N GLY A 100 7.89 28.84 1.35
CA GLY A 100 8.92 29.85 1.14
C GLY A 100 10.16 29.66 2.01
N THR A 101 10.29 28.54 2.70
CA THR A 101 11.51 28.17 3.42
C THR A 101 12.63 27.86 2.43
N THR A 102 13.80 28.42 2.69
CA THR A 102 15.01 28.14 1.92
C THR A 102 16.01 27.34 2.77
N VAL A 103 16.84 26.54 2.10
CA VAL A 103 17.86 25.74 2.77
C VAL A 103 19.21 25.95 2.08
N ARG A 104 20.27 26.03 2.87
CA ARG A 104 21.66 26.12 2.39
C ARG A 104 22.59 25.24 3.19
N THR A 105 23.74 24.92 2.58
CA THR A 105 24.87 24.18 3.18
C THR A 105 26.16 24.62 2.51
N ASP A 106 27.29 24.46 3.17
CA ASP A 106 28.61 24.57 2.52
C ASP A 106 29.23 23.20 2.20
N ALA A 107 28.55 22.13 2.62
CA ALA A 107 29.00 20.76 2.45
C ALA A 107 28.34 20.11 1.23
N VAL A 108 29.09 19.98 0.15
CA VAL A 108 28.64 19.27 -1.06
C VAL A 108 29.51 18.03 -1.23
N PHE A 109 28.91 16.92 -1.63
CA PHE A 109 29.65 15.72 -2.04
C PHE A 109 30.34 16.01 -3.38
N ALA A 110 31.59 16.48 -3.31
CA ALA A 110 32.33 17.08 -4.42
C ALA A 110 32.55 16.15 -5.63
N GLN A 111 32.45 14.84 -5.43
CA GLN A 111 32.79 13.86 -6.49
C GLN A 111 31.66 13.54 -7.48
N GLN A 112 30.46 14.11 -7.32
CA GLN A 112 29.30 13.70 -8.13
C GLN A 112 28.51 14.88 -8.75
N GLY A 113 29.19 15.97 -9.09
CA GLY A 113 28.65 16.97 -10.04
C GLY A 113 27.20 17.45 -9.78
N GLY A 114 26.86 17.85 -8.58
CA GLY A 114 25.51 18.37 -8.27
C GLY A 114 24.40 17.31 -8.18
N ARG A 115 24.74 16.03 -8.18
CA ARG A 115 23.78 14.90 -8.12
C ARG A 115 22.93 14.89 -6.83
N PHE A 116 23.37 15.55 -5.77
CA PHE A 116 22.72 15.55 -4.46
C PHE A 116 22.47 16.98 -3.94
N PRO A 117 21.65 17.80 -4.62
CA PRO A 117 21.44 19.18 -4.25
C PRO A 117 20.72 19.31 -2.89
N VAL A 118 21.07 20.35 -2.12
CA VAL A 118 20.54 20.57 -0.77
C VAL A 118 19.01 20.79 -0.74
N GLY A 119 18.43 21.34 -1.80
CA GLY A 119 16.98 21.56 -1.88
C GLY A 119 16.13 20.29 -1.81
N ARG A 120 16.73 19.10 -1.91
CA ARG A 120 16.00 17.83 -1.75
C ARG A 120 15.55 17.53 -0.34
N VAL A 121 16.18 18.13 0.67
CA VAL A 121 15.77 17.92 2.07
C VAL A 121 14.50 18.67 2.47
N ILE A 122 13.91 19.46 1.56
CA ILE A 122 12.69 20.26 1.80
C ILE A 122 11.65 20.12 0.70
N ASP A 123 11.78 19.15 -0.21
CA ASP A 123 10.94 19.03 -1.40
C ASP A 123 9.74 18.10 -1.22
N GLY A 124 9.62 17.47 -0.06
CA GLY A 124 8.54 16.53 0.31
C GLY A 124 8.67 15.16 -0.36
N LYS A 125 9.83 14.83 -0.90
CA LYS A 125 10.09 13.54 -1.54
C LYS A 125 11.02 12.70 -0.69
N PHE A 126 10.69 11.43 -0.56
CA PHE A 126 11.47 10.46 0.21
C PHE A 126 12.20 9.48 -0.71
N GLY A 127 13.22 8.79 -0.18
CA GLY A 127 13.88 7.71 -0.88
C GLY A 127 15.29 7.98 -1.38
N THR A 128 15.62 7.45 -2.58
CA THR A 128 16.98 7.49 -3.11
C THR A 128 17.48 8.85 -3.56
N GLN A 129 16.56 9.76 -3.84
CA GLN A 129 16.86 11.13 -4.24
C GLN A 129 17.07 12.01 -2.99
N ARG A 130 18.24 11.93 -2.40
CA ARG A 130 18.57 12.58 -1.15
C ARG A 130 19.70 13.59 -1.30
N TRP A 131 19.80 14.52 -0.35
CA TRP A 131 21.02 15.29 -0.15
C TRP A 131 22.10 14.42 0.50
N GLN A 132 23.34 14.57 0.05
CA GLN A 132 24.51 13.92 0.64
C GLN A 132 25.62 14.93 0.83
N ALA A 133 26.30 14.85 1.96
CA ALA A 133 27.46 15.66 2.27
C ALA A 133 28.55 14.84 2.94
N SER A 134 29.78 15.24 2.75
CA SER A 134 30.94 14.70 3.43
C SER A 134 31.66 15.80 4.18
N TYR A 135 32.55 15.40 5.11
CA TYR A 135 33.45 16.31 5.81
C TYR A 135 34.23 17.16 4.79
N ASN A 136 34.13 18.47 4.95
CA ASN A 136 34.86 19.40 4.08
C ASN A 136 36.35 19.49 4.52
N LYS A 137 37.18 18.63 3.95
CA LYS A 137 38.63 18.56 4.29
C LYS A 137 39.37 19.89 4.15
N PRO A 138 39.20 20.70 3.08
CA PRO A 138 39.86 22.00 2.98
C PRO A 138 39.50 22.97 4.10
N LYS A 139 38.21 22.98 4.52
CA LYS A 139 37.73 23.90 5.57
C LYS A 139 37.81 23.29 6.96
N LYS A 140 38.11 22.01 7.10
CA LYS A 140 38.06 21.24 8.36
C LYS A 140 36.73 21.38 9.12
N GLN A 141 35.59 21.43 8.38
CA GLN A 141 34.29 21.65 8.93
C GLN A 141 33.39 20.43 8.72
N ASN A 142 32.59 20.13 9.71
CA ASN A 142 31.53 19.13 9.64
C ASN A 142 30.36 19.65 8.80
N PRO A 143 29.57 18.76 8.15
CA PRO A 143 28.38 19.14 7.41
C PRO A 143 27.37 19.87 8.29
N TRP A 144 26.71 20.85 7.71
CA TRP A 144 25.59 21.53 8.34
C TRP A 144 24.48 21.83 7.32
N LEU A 145 23.24 22.00 7.82
CA LEU A 145 22.09 22.50 7.08
C LEU A 145 21.53 23.74 7.80
N GLU A 146 21.26 24.79 7.06
CA GLU A 146 20.64 26.01 7.56
C GLU A 146 19.35 26.28 6.81
N PHE A 147 18.26 26.36 7.54
CA PHE A 147 16.91 26.67 7.07
C PHE A 147 16.59 28.11 7.44
N THR A 148 16.06 28.88 6.48
CA THR A 148 15.56 30.24 6.72
C THR A 148 14.07 30.28 6.44
N PHE A 149 13.28 30.69 7.40
CA PHE A 149 11.83 30.83 7.29
C PHE A 149 11.45 32.18 6.72
N LYS A 150 10.29 32.25 6.05
CA LYS A 150 9.76 33.49 5.48
C LYS A 150 9.40 34.54 6.56
N SER A 151 9.00 34.09 7.74
CA SER A 151 8.68 34.89 8.93
C SER A 151 9.07 34.11 10.18
N PRO A 152 9.21 34.76 11.35
CA PRO A 152 9.45 34.08 12.61
C PRO A 152 8.39 33.03 12.89
N VAL A 153 8.80 31.83 13.31
CA VAL A 153 7.93 30.70 13.64
C VAL A 153 8.38 30.01 14.92
N LYS A 154 7.43 29.43 15.66
CA LYS A 154 7.77 28.58 16.80
C LYS A 154 8.25 27.22 16.29
N VAL A 155 9.41 26.75 16.79
CA VAL A 155 10.02 25.49 16.41
C VAL A 155 10.30 24.65 17.65
N GLY A 156 9.77 23.43 17.70
CA GLY A 156 9.91 22.54 18.88
C GLY A 156 10.21 21.10 18.53
N ARG A 157 10.22 20.75 17.24
CA ARG A 157 10.46 19.36 16.80
C ARG A 157 11.07 19.32 15.39
N ILE A 158 11.97 18.39 15.21
CA ILE A 158 12.54 18.06 13.90
C ILE A 158 12.40 16.55 13.64
N ARG A 159 12.16 16.20 12.41
CA ARG A 159 12.14 14.83 11.95
C ARG A 159 13.17 14.66 10.84
N LEU A 160 14.02 13.63 10.96
CA LEU A 160 15.06 13.31 10.02
C LEU A 160 14.84 11.91 9.45
N SER A 161 14.98 11.77 8.13
CA SER A 161 14.96 10.49 7.45
C SER A 161 16.09 10.36 6.43
N THR A 162 16.52 9.12 6.14
CA THR A 162 17.63 8.84 5.19
C THR A 162 17.18 8.03 3.98
N ASN A 163 16.08 7.31 4.11
CA ASN A 163 15.55 6.42 3.07
C ASN A 163 14.14 5.95 3.44
N ARG A 164 13.27 6.89 3.71
CA ARG A 164 11.94 6.64 4.29
C ARG A 164 11.02 5.86 3.35
N GLU A 165 11.15 6.06 2.05
CA GLU A 165 10.39 5.32 1.03
C GLU A 165 10.60 3.81 1.19
N TYR A 166 11.84 3.37 1.34
CA TYR A 166 12.18 1.95 1.43
C TYR A 166 11.87 1.30 2.77
N TYR A 167 11.57 2.06 3.79
CA TYR A 167 11.16 1.50 5.06
C TYR A 167 9.80 0.81 4.96
N TYR A 168 8.91 1.34 4.11
CA TYR A 168 7.56 0.80 3.90
C TYR A 168 7.48 -0.22 2.76
N GLU A 169 8.44 -0.24 1.86
CA GLU A 169 8.62 -1.25 0.82
C GLU A 169 9.34 -2.47 1.39
N THR A 170 8.67 -3.21 2.24
CA THR A 170 9.26 -4.30 3.03
C THR A 170 9.75 -5.49 2.21
N ASP A 171 9.43 -5.56 0.91
CA ASP A 171 9.67 -6.74 0.09
C ASP A 171 11.10 -6.87 -0.41
N TYR A 172 11.80 -5.77 -0.51
CA TYR A 172 13.07 -5.74 -1.21
C TYR A 172 14.26 -5.49 -0.33
N LEU A 173 14.05 -4.81 0.77
CA LEU A 173 15.14 -4.22 1.48
C LEU A 173 14.84 -4.27 2.97
N GLU A 174 15.44 -5.18 3.68
CA GLU A 174 15.71 -5.02 5.11
C GLU A 174 16.58 -3.77 5.35
N GLN A 175 16.39 -2.72 4.57
CA GLN A 175 17.07 -1.45 4.75
C GLN A 175 16.25 -0.62 5.70
N LYS A 176 16.49 -0.83 6.98
CA LYS A 176 16.17 0.15 8.00
C LYS A 176 16.82 1.48 7.64
N ASN A 177 16.19 2.59 7.99
CA ASN A 177 16.86 3.89 7.94
C ASN A 177 18.18 3.79 8.68
N LYS A 178 19.28 3.87 7.94
CA LYS A 178 20.62 3.89 8.51
C LYS A 178 21.04 5.34 8.64
N PHE A 179 20.96 5.86 9.84
CA PHE A 179 21.53 7.16 10.14
C PHE A 179 23.05 7.05 10.18
N ASN A 180 23.69 7.83 9.35
CA ASN A 180 25.17 7.86 9.24
C ASN A 180 25.79 8.88 10.20
N PHE A 181 24.99 9.43 11.11
CA PHE A 181 25.40 10.44 12.07
C PHE A 181 24.85 10.09 13.45
N ASP A 182 25.69 10.09 14.43
CA ASP A 182 25.33 9.76 15.80
C ASP A 182 25.11 11.00 16.64
N GLN A 183 25.65 12.15 16.25
CA GLN A 183 25.68 13.36 17.01
C GLN A 183 25.34 14.56 16.13
N PHE A 184 24.50 15.45 16.64
CA PHE A 184 24.27 16.75 16.04
C PHE A 184 23.73 17.75 17.07
N VAL A 185 23.86 19.03 16.73
CA VAL A 185 23.40 20.15 17.53
C VAL A 185 22.51 21.03 16.68
N VAL A 186 21.39 21.46 17.25
CA VAL A 186 20.44 22.35 16.61
C VAL A 186 20.54 23.73 17.22
N HIS A 187 20.73 24.73 16.37
CA HIS A 187 20.71 26.15 16.75
C HIS A 187 19.51 26.84 16.11
N ALA A 188 18.85 27.69 16.87
CA ALA A 188 17.83 28.61 16.37
C ALA A 188 18.44 30.00 16.12
N LYS A 189 18.07 30.63 15.01
CA LYS A 189 18.35 32.04 14.74
C LYS A 189 17.20 32.87 15.33
N LEU A 190 17.50 33.69 16.32
CA LEU A 190 16.53 34.52 16.96
C LEU A 190 16.21 35.76 16.10
N SER A 191 15.20 36.56 16.50
CA SER A 191 14.78 37.73 15.75
C SER A 191 15.84 38.86 15.77
N ASP A 192 16.74 38.86 16.77
CA ASP A 192 17.90 39.77 16.85
C ASP A 192 19.08 39.34 15.95
N GLY A 193 18.93 38.22 15.22
CA GLY A 193 19.94 37.66 14.35
C GLY A 193 20.97 36.74 15.03
N THR A 194 20.91 36.59 16.35
CA THR A 194 21.85 35.75 17.11
C THR A 194 21.48 34.25 16.97
N TRP A 195 22.49 33.39 17.06
CA TRP A 195 22.31 31.93 17.04
C TRP A 195 22.39 31.38 18.47
N LYS A 196 21.35 30.65 18.87
CA LYS A 196 21.26 30.00 20.19
C LYS A 196 21.16 28.50 20.04
N GLU A 197 21.97 27.75 20.76
CA GLU A 197 21.82 26.31 20.88
C GLU A 197 20.49 25.97 21.56
N ILE A 198 19.65 25.18 20.93
CA ILE A 198 18.33 24.78 21.44
C ILE A 198 18.22 23.31 21.75
N ALA A 199 18.99 22.47 21.04
CA ALA A 199 19.00 21.03 21.28
C ALA A 199 20.37 20.43 20.96
N SER A 200 20.88 19.61 21.89
CA SER A 200 22.06 18.77 21.70
C SER A 200 21.70 17.32 21.95
N ILE A 201 21.78 16.51 20.89
CA ILE A 201 21.42 15.10 20.97
C ILE A 201 22.48 14.29 21.72
N ASP A 202 23.72 14.66 21.61
CA ASP A 202 24.81 14.04 22.37
C ASP A 202 24.57 14.19 23.90
N LYS A 203 24.20 15.40 24.34
CA LYS A 203 23.87 15.64 25.76
C LYS A 203 22.69 14.77 26.23
N PHE A 204 21.66 14.63 25.40
CA PHE A 204 20.52 13.77 25.72
C PHE A 204 20.93 12.29 25.78
N ARG A 205 21.74 11.81 24.83
CA ARG A 205 22.19 10.41 24.83
C ARG A 205 23.04 10.07 26.04
N LYS A 206 23.97 10.94 26.43
CA LYS A 206 24.72 10.78 27.68
C LYS A 206 23.82 10.73 28.90
N LEU A 207 22.80 11.61 28.95
CA LEU A 207 21.83 11.57 30.04
C LEU A 207 21.01 10.26 30.06
N LYS A 208 20.55 9.80 28.90
CA LYS A 208 19.84 8.53 28.74
C LYS A 208 20.67 7.34 29.20
N ASP A 209 21.95 7.32 28.85
CA ASP A 209 22.85 6.22 29.20
C ASP A 209 23.15 6.19 30.72
N ASN A 210 23.11 7.33 31.38
CA ASN A 210 23.37 7.47 32.83
C ASN A 210 22.10 7.43 33.70
N ASP A 211 20.90 7.60 33.15
CA ASP A 211 19.62 7.57 33.87
C ASP A 211 18.74 6.41 33.43
N LYS A 212 18.63 5.38 34.27
CA LYS A 212 17.82 4.19 34.00
C LYS A 212 16.36 4.53 33.71
N GLY A 213 15.78 5.51 34.40
CA GLY A 213 14.38 5.89 34.20
C GLY A 213 14.12 6.50 32.83
N ILE A 214 15.08 7.32 32.32
CA ILE A 214 15.03 7.84 30.95
C ILE A 214 15.25 6.72 29.94
N SER A 215 16.25 5.86 30.17
CA SER A 215 16.54 4.71 29.29
C SER A 215 15.32 3.80 29.12
N ASP A 216 14.66 3.45 30.22
CA ASP A 216 13.46 2.61 30.22
C ASP A 216 12.29 3.31 29.51
N ALA A 217 12.09 4.62 29.74
CA ALA A 217 11.04 5.36 29.07
C ALA A 217 11.26 5.47 27.53
N VAL A 218 12.50 5.65 27.09
CA VAL A 218 12.85 5.66 25.65
C VAL A 218 12.63 4.27 25.04
N ARG A 219 13.03 3.20 25.74
CA ARG A 219 12.80 1.82 25.28
C ARG A 219 11.32 1.51 25.14
N GLU A 220 10.52 1.93 26.13
CA GLU A 220 9.07 1.73 26.09
C GLU A 220 8.41 2.52 24.97
N ILE A 221 8.81 3.77 24.71
CA ILE A 221 8.35 4.52 23.54
C ILE A 221 8.68 3.76 22.28
N SER A 222 9.91 3.26 22.11
CA SER A 222 10.32 2.51 20.92
C SER A 222 9.50 1.22 20.75
N HIS A 223 9.21 0.51 21.83
CA HIS A 223 8.32 -0.66 21.82
C HIS A 223 6.90 -0.29 21.40
N LEU A 224 6.34 0.76 21.98
CA LEU A 224 4.99 1.23 21.68
C LEU A 224 4.88 1.77 20.25
N THR A 225 5.90 2.47 19.73
CA THR A 225 5.92 2.93 18.33
C THR A 225 6.02 1.77 17.36
N TYR A 226 6.82 0.74 17.68
CA TYR A 226 6.85 -0.49 16.92
C TYR A 226 5.48 -1.18 16.92
N LYS A 227 4.85 -1.34 18.07
CA LYS A 227 3.52 -1.91 18.22
C LYS A 227 2.47 -1.10 17.42
N LEU A 228 2.54 0.22 17.45
CA LEU A 228 1.67 1.08 16.64
C LEU A 228 1.89 0.87 15.14
N SER A 229 3.13 0.68 14.69
CA SER A 229 3.45 0.37 13.29
C SER A 229 2.93 -1.01 12.87
N GLU A 230 2.85 -1.96 13.80
CA GLU A 230 2.36 -3.32 13.57
C GLU A 230 0.83 -3.42 13.65
N GLU A 231 0.22 -2.83 14.68
CA GLU A 231 -1.21 -2.93 14.99
C GLU A 231 -2.01 -1.71 14.51
N GLY A 232 -1.35 -0.59 14.26
CA GLY A 232 -1.96 0.65 13.83
C GLY A 232 -2.47 0.61 12.38
N PRO A 233 -3.24 1.63 11.98
CA PRO A 233 -3.63 1.78 10.59
C PRO A 233 -2.38 1.95 9.73
N ARG A 234 -2.19 1.07 8.76
CA ARG A 234 -1.12 1.21 7.79
C ARG A 234 -1.37 2.43 6.91
N PRO A 235 -0.33 3.16 6.49
CA PRO A 235 -0.49 4.14 5.44
C PRO A 235 -1.05 3.43 4.21
N SER A 236 -2.24 3.84 3.79
CA SER A 236 -2.82 3.38 2.55
C SER A 236 -2.19 4.12 1.38
N PHE A 237 -2.12 3.46 0.24
CA PHE A 237 -1.77 4.13 -1.00
C PHE A 237 -2.75 5.29 -1.26
N VAL A 238 -2.22 6.50 -1.37
CA VAL A 238 -2.97 7.63 -1.88
C VAL A 238 -2.35 8.01 -3.21
N GLY A 239 -3.16 7.85 -4.27
CA GLY A 239 -2.78 8.29 -5.58
C GLY A 239 -2.58 9.81 -5.63
N SER A 240 -1.51 10.27 -6.27
CA SER A 240 -1.38 11.67 -6.63
C SER A 240 -2.28 11.96 -7.84
N PHE A 241 -3.27 12.83 -7.66
CA PHE A 241 -4.18 13.22 -8.72
C PHE A 241 -3.65 14.45 -9.41
N ILE A 242 -3.20 14.26 -10.65
CA ILE A 242 -2.79 15.37 -11.53
C ILE A 242 -3.95 15.81 -12.41
N LYS A 243 -3.90 17.05 -12.89
CA LYS A 243 -4.86 17.52 -13.91
C LYS A 243 -4.73 16.63 -15.15
N PRO A 244 -5.83 16.00 -15.62
CA PRO A 244 -5.77 15.15 -16.80
C PRO A 244 -5.32 15.95 -18.03
N LYS A 245 -4.48 15.35 -18.85
CA LYS A 245 -4.12 15.92 -20.15
C LYS A 245 -5.27 15.74 -21.13
N VAL A 246 -5.32 16.61 -22.14
CA VAL A 246 -6.21 16.46 -23.30
C VAL A 246 -5.91 15.13 -23.98
N THR A 247 -6.95 14.35 -24.24
CA THR A 247 -6.85 13.07 -24.96
C THR A 247 -7.28 13.28 -26.41
N ARG A 248 -6.53 12.74 -27.35
CA ARG A 248 -6.80 12.85 -28.79
C ARG A 248 -6.86 11.47 -29.41
N VAL A 249 -7.63 11.34 -30.46
CA VAL A 249 -7.58 10.17 -31.35
C VAL A 249 -6.19 10.13 -32.00
N LEU A 250 -5.56 8.96 -31.95
CA LEU A 250 -4.26 8.74 -32.57
C LEU A 250 -4.45 8.05 -33.94
N HIS A 251 -3.96 8.66 -34.99
CA HIS A 251 -4.04 8.03 -36.32
C HIS A 251 -3.24 6.72 -36.31
N ARG A 252 -3.93 5.59 -36.56
CA ARG A 252 -3.34 4.24 -36.47
C ARG A 252 -2.56 3.96 -35.18
N GLY A 253 -2.93 4.62 -34.07
CA GLY A 253 -2.27 4.45 -32.78
C GLY A 253 -0.94 5.20 -32.61
N SER A 254 -0.50 6.00 -33.59
CA SER A 254 0.76 6.74 -33.52
C SER A 254 0.64 7.98 -32.61
N PRO A 255 1.42 8.08 -31.53
CA PRO A 255 1.45 9.26 -30.66
C PRO A 255 1.95 10.53 -31.38
N GLU A 256 2.68 10.38 -32.50
CA GLU A 256 3.24 11.47 -33.28
C GLU A 256 2.21 12.09 -34.24
N ASN A 257 1.07 11.41 -34.44
CA ASN A 257 0.01 11.87 -35.33
C ASN A 257 -1.35 11.97 -34.61
N PRO A 258 -1.49 12.92 -33.64
CA PRO A 258 -2.75 13.13 -32.92
C PRO A 258 -3.76 13.82 -33.79
N ARG A 259 -5.03 13.38 -33.75
CA ARG A 259 -6.18 13.97 -34.43
C ARG A 259 -7.10 14.69 -33.43
N ASP A 260 -8.40 14.58 -33.62
CA ASP A 260 -9.43 15.29 -32.88
C ASP A 260 -9.38 14.98 -31.37
N GLU A 261 -9.74 15.99 -30.61
CA GLU A 261 -9.91 15.86 -29.17
C GLU A 261 -11.13 14.98 -28.84
N VAL A 262 -10.98 14.09 -27.85
CA VAL A 262 -12.08 13.25 -27.38
C VAL A 262 -12.38 13.54 -25.92
N LEU A 263 -13.68 13.61 -25.63
CA LEU A 263 -14.19 13.72 -24.26
C LEU A 263 -14.13 12.37 -23.53
N PRO A 264 -14.05 12.39 -22.20
CA PRO A 264 -14.19 11.18 -21.42
C PRO A 264 -15.55 10.52 -21.68
N ALA A 265 -15.55 9.30 -22.17
CA ALA A 265 -16.74 8.54 -22.48
C ALA A 265 -16.51 7.04 -22.29
N ALA A 266 -17.58 6.29 -22.19
CA ALA A 266 -17.63 4.83 -22.33
C ALA A 266 -18.19 4.49 -23.75
N PRO A 267 -18.30 3.21 -24.12
CA PRO A 267 -18.78 2.82 -25.45
C PRO A 267 -20.19 3.35 -25.77
N LYS A 268 -20.34 4.01 -26.92
CA LYS A 268 -21.63 4.60 -27.35
C LYS A 268 -22.77 3.59 -27.41
N ILE A 269 -22.49 2.36 -27.82
CA ILE A 269 -23.47 1.26 -27.88
C ILE A 269 -24.09 0.92 -26.52
N LEU A 270 -23.42 1.29 -25.44
CA LEU A 270 -23.87 1.11 -24.06
C LEU A 270 -24.23 2.44 -23.41
N GLN A 271 -24.71 3.40 -24.17
CA GLN A 271 -25.10 4.73 -23.69
C GLN A 271 -24.02 5.43 -22.87
N GLY A 272 -22.76 5.27 -23.27
CA GLY A 272 -21.58 5.65 -22.49
C GLY A 272 -21.25 7.16 -22.47
N ALA A 273 -22.20 8.06 -22.64
CA ALA A 273 -22.00 9.48 -22.43
C ALA A 273 -21.87 9.78 -20.94
N LEU A 274 -20.67 10.06 -20.46
CA LEU A 274 -20.41 10.31 -19.04
C LEU A 274 -20.78 11.74 -18.58
N GLY A 275 -21.16 12.63 -19.51
CA GLY A 275 -21.55 14.01 -19.18
C GLY A 275 -20.44 14.86 -18.54
N VAL A 276 -19.18 14.55 -18.79
CA VAL A 276 -18.03 15.28 -18.24
C VAL A 276 -17.27 16.08 -19.29
N LYS A 277 -16.85 17.29 -18.93
CA LYS A 277 -16.05 18.15 -19.79
C LYS A 277 -14.61 17.63 -19.92
N GLY A 278 -13.91 18.05 -20.99
CA GLY A 278 -12.53 17.67 -21.24
C GLY A 278 -11.53 18.12 -20.17
N ASP A 279 -11.82 19.19 -19.43
CA ASP A 279 -11.02 19.72 -18.34
C ASP A 279 -11.43 19.18 -16.95
N ALA A 280 -12.44 18.30 -16.88
CA ALA A 280 -12.92 17.72 -15.63
C ALA A 280 -11.78 17.01 -14.87
N SER A 281 -11.81 17.14 -13.55
CA SER A 281 -10.83 16.50 -12.68
C SER A 281 -10.83 14.97 -12.84
N GLY A 282 -9.67 14.33 -12.64
CA GLY A 282 -9.58 12.86 -12.68
C GLY A 282 -10.48 12.17 -11.64
N HIS A 283 -10.81 12.84 -10.55
CA HIS A 283 -11.77 12.36 -9.58
C HIS A 283 -13.18 12.29 -10.15
N LEU A 284 -13.67 13.39 -10.73
CA LEU A 284 -15.00 13.44 -11.34
C LEU A 284 -15.16 12.45 -12.50
N ARG A 285 -14.11 12.32 -13.36
CA ARG A 285 -14.13 11.35 -14.47
C ARG A 285 -14.32 9.91 -13.96
N ARG A 286 -13.61 9.54 -12.89
CA ARG A 286 -13.74 8.18 -12.29
C ARG A 286 -15.09 7.99 -11.63
N ALA A 287 -15.60 8.98 -10.91
CA ALA A 287 -16.92 8.90 -10.29
C ALA A 287 -18.01 8.66 -11.36
N ARG A 288 -18.03 9.44 -12.42
CA ARG A 288 -18.99 9.29 -13.53
C ARG A 288 -18.84 7.96 -14.28
N PHE A 289 -17.61 7.49 -14.45
CA PHE A 289 -17.39 6.17 -15.02
C PHE A 289 -17.90 5.05 -14.10
N ALA A 290 -17.67 5.16 -12.79
CA ALA A 290 -18.20 4.19 -11.83
C ALA A 290 -19.74 4.19 -11.78
N GLU A 291 -20.37 5.36 -11.81
CA GLU A 291 -21.83 5.49 -11.92
C GLU A 291 -22.36 4.78 -13.16
N TRP A 292 -21.75 5.02 -14.34
CA TRP A 292 -22.12 4.33 -15.57
C TRP A 292 -21.92 2.81 -15.50
N VAL A 293 -20.87 2.32 -14.85
CA VAL A 293 -20.61 0.87 -14.70
C VAL A 293 -21.74 0.18 -13.94
N VAL A 294 -22.30 0.83 -12.93
CA VAL A 294 -23.37 0.25 -12.08
C VAL A 294 -24.79 0.69 -12.48
N ASP A 295 -24.90 1.47 -13.53
CA ASP A 295 -26.20 1.95 -14.04
C ASP A 295 -27.06 0.77 -14.51
N SER A 296 -28.34 0.77 -14.20
CA SER A 296 -29.27 -0.28 -14.60
C SER A 296 -29.45 -0.41 -16.12
N SER A 297 -29.21 0.67 -16.86
CA SER A 297 -29.19 0.66 -18.34
C SER A 297 -27.97 -0.02 -18.94
N ASN A 298 -26.91 -0.28 -18.13
CA ASN A 298 -25.74 -1.03 -18.56
C ASN A 298 -25.95 -2.55 -18.41
N PRO A 299 -26.28 -3.26 -19.49
CA PRO A 299 -26.65 -4.67 -19.40
C PRO A 299 -25.46 -5.59 -19.12
N LEU A 300 -24.21 -5.11 -19.27
CA LEU A 300 -23.02 -5.95 -19.19
C LEU A 300 -22.57 -6.22 -17.76
N THR A 301 -22.65 -5.25 -16.87
CA THR A 301 -22.07 -5.42 -15.53
C THR A 301 -22.72 -6.57 -14.77
N ALA A 302 -24.05 -6.62 -14.75
CA ALA A 302 -24.79 -7.68 -14.08
C ALA A 302 -24.56 -9.05 -14.75
N ARG A 303 -24.59 -9.13 -16.09
CA ARG A 303 -24.32 -10.38 -16.84
C ARG A 303 -22.90 -10.90 -16.61
N VAL A 304 -21.90 -10.03 -16.66
CA VAL A 304 -20.49 -10.42 -16.41
C VAL A 304 -20.31 -10.93 -14.99
N MET A 305 -20.90 -10.26 -13.99
CA MET A 305 -20.80 -10.68 -12.59
C MET A 305 -21.54 -11.99 -12.33
N ALA A 306 -22.77 -12.12 -12.82
CA ALA A 306 -23.54 -13.36 -12.71
C ALA A 306 -22.79 -14.53 -13.37
N ASN A 307 -22.27 -14.36 -14.57
CA ASN A 307 -21.49 -15.37 -15.27
C ASN A 307 -20.19 -15.74 -14.52
N ARG A 308 -19.52 -14.78 -13.91
CA ARG A 308 -18.31 -15.01 -13.12
C ARG A 308 -18.60 -15.82 -11.85
N ILE A 309 -19.64 -15.45 -11.11
CA ILE A 309 -20.06 -16.20 -9.92
C ILE A 309 -20.50 -17.61 -10.31
N TRP A 310 -21.30 -17.74 -11.38
CA TRP A 310 -21.67 -19.04 -11.95
C TRP A 310 -20.45 -19.90 -12.28
N GLN A 311 -19.45 -19.33 -12.95
CA GLN A 311 -18.20 -20.03 -13.28
C GLN A 311 -17.49 -20.56 -12.04
N HIS A 312 -17.47 -19.77 -10.96
CA HIS A 312 -16.86 -20.21 -9.69
C HIS A 312 -17.67 -21.32 -9.00
N VAL A 313 -18.99 -21.35 -9.18
CA VAL A 313 -19.84 -22.38 -8.59
C VAL A 313 -19.86 -23.66 -9.41
N PHE A 314 -19.98 -23.56 -10.74
CA PHE A 314 -20.14 -24.70 -11.64
C PHE A 314 -18.88 -25.08 -12.45
N GLY A 315 -17.82 -24.29 -12.37
CA GLY A 315 -16.53 -24.56 -13.04
C GLY A 315 -16.39 -23.96 -14.43
N ALA A 316 -17.49 -23.78 -15.16
CA ALA A 316 -17.50 -23.08 -16.45
C ALA A 316 -18.60 -22.02 -16.45
N GLY A 317 -18.34 -20.87 -17.08
CA GLY A 317 -19.35 -19.83 -17.24
C GLY A 317 -20.41 -20.21 -18.27
N LEU A 318 -21.62 -19.67 -18.16
CA LEU A 318 -22.63 -19.75 -19.22
C LEU A 318 -22.08 -19.14 -20.53
N VAL A 319 -21.30 -18.05 -20.42
CA VAL A 319 -20.40 -17.57 -21.46
C VAL A 319 -19.00 -18.07 -21.15
N VAL A 320 -18.47 -18.99 -21.94
CA VAL A 320 -17.17 -19.62 -21.69
C VAL A 320 -16.00 -18.66 -21.87
N THR A 321 -16.16 -17.61 -22.68
CA THR A 321 -15.23 -16.49 -22.85
C THR A 321 -15.52 -15.39 -21.85
N GLY A 322 -15.41 -15.66 -20.56
CA GLY A 322 -15.81 -14.74 -19.46
C GLY A 322 -15.14 -13.35 -19.47
N GLY A 323 -14.13 -13.15 -20.28
CA GLY A 323 -13.46 -11.85 -20.51
C GLY A 323 -13.89 -11.14 -21.81
N ASP A 324 -14.73 -11.78 -22.62
CA ASP A 324 -15.22 -11.23 -23.88
C ASP A 324 -16.70 -11.58 -24.09
N PHE A 325 -17.54 -10.57 -23.87
CA PHE A 325 -18.99 -10.58 -24.13
C PHE A 325 -19.33 -9.85 -25.43
N GLY A 326 -18.31 -9.52 -26.21
CA GLY A 326 -18.47 -8.85 -27.49
C GLY A 326 -18.67 -9.83 -28.65
N ARG A 327 -18.61 -9.30 -29.89
CA ARG A 327 -18.87 -10.05 -31.13
C ARG A 327 -17.91 -11.23 -31.34
N ALA A 328 -16.69 -11.15 -30.79
CA ALA A 328 -15.69 -12.21 -30.92
C ALA A 328 -15.80 -13.26 -29.79
N GLY A 329 -16.58 -12.99 -28.75
CA GLY A 329 -16.84 -13.91 -27.64
C GLY A 329 -17.81 -15.02 -28.02
N ALA A 330 -17.81 -16.07 -27.18
CA ALA A 330 -18.77 -17.16 -27.32
C ALA A 330 -20.18 -16.72 -26.93
N LEU A 331 -21.17 -17.25 -27.62
CA LEU A 331 -22.57 -17.09 -27.20
C LEU A 331 -22.82 -17.83 -25.88
N PRO A 332 -23.74 -17.35 -25.05
CA PRO A 332 -24.11 -18.05 -23.83
C PRO A 332 -24.80 -19.38 -24.14
N SER A 333 -24.46 -20.42 -23.38
CA SER A 333 -25.11 -21.74 -23.51
C SER A 333 -26.60 -21.70 -23.17
N HIS A 334 -27.00 -20.82 -22.26
CA HIS A 334 -28.37 -20.61 -21.80
C HIS A 334 -28.63 -19.09 -21.70
N PRO A 335 -29.02 -18.42 -22.81
CA PRO A 335 -29.16 -16.95 -22.84
C PRO A 335 -30.19 -16.44 -21.84
N GLU A 336 -31.39 -17.03 -21.81
CA GLU A 336 -32.47 -16.63 -20.93
C GLU A 336 -32.13 -16.80 -19.45
N LEU A 337 -31.42 -17.89 -19.12
CA LEU A 337 -30.93 -18.11 -17.77
C LEU A 337 -29.90 -17.04 -17.36
N LEU A 338 -28.99 -16.68 -18.27
CA LEU A 338 -28.01 -15.63 -17.97
C LEU A 338 -28.69 -14.29 -17.73
N ASP A 339 -29.70 -13.95 -18.51
CA ASP A 339 -30.44 -12.71 -18.37
C ASP A 339 -31.26 -12.68 -17.08
N TRP A 340 -31.93 -13.79 -16.75
CA TRP A 340 -32.65 -13.91 -15.48
C TRP A 340 -31.70 -13.81 -14.28
N LEU A 341 -30.58 -14.51 -14.32
CA LEU A 341 -29.56 -14.45 -13.25
C LEU A 341 -29.00 -13.04 -13.09
N ALA A 342 -28.77 -12.32 -14.19
CA ALA A 342 -28.27 -10.95 -14.16
C ALA A 342 -29.31 -9.98 -13.54
N ALA A 343 -30.57 -10.14 -13.93
CA ALA A 343 -31.68 -9.36 -13.36
C ALA A 343 -31.85 -9.65 -11.85
N GLU A 344 -31.88 -10.92 -11.46
CA GLU A 344 -32.03 -11.33 -10.05
C GLU A 344 -30.84 -10.90 -9.19
N PHE A 345 -29.65 -10.79 -9.75
CA PHE A 345 -28.47 -10.28 -9.04
C PHE A 345 -28.53 -8.77 -8.84
N ALA A 346 -28.95 -8.01 -9.86
CA ALA A 346 -29.04 -6.56 -9.80
C ALA A 346 -30.26 -6.07 -9.01
N GLU A 347 -31.41 -6.69 -9.24
CA GLU A 347 -32.71 -6.35 -8.66
C GLU A 347 -33.43 -7.64 -8.24
N PRO A 348 -33.19 -8.15 -7.04
CA PRO A 348 -33.81 -9.40 -6.59
C PRO A 348 -35.35 -9.34 -6.60
N SER A 349 -36.00 -10.37 -7.14
CA SER A 349 -37.43 -10.49 -7.18
C SER A 349 -38.08 -10.68 -5.79
N ARG A 350 -37.28 -11.11 -4.81
CA ARG A 350 -37.72 -11.29 -3.42
C ARG A 350 -37.70 -9.97 -2.66
N PRO A 351 -38.76 -9.63 -1.91
CA PRO A 351 -38.83 -8.37 -1.17
C PRO A 351 -37.66 -8.14 -0.19
N GLU A 352 -37.18 -9.21 0.44
CA GLU A 352 -36.04 -9.19 1.37
C GLU A 352 -34.66 -9.32 0.69
N GLY A 353 -34.66 -9.46 -0.63
CA GLY A 353 -33.40 -9.61 -1.40
C GLY A 353 -32.58 -8.34 -1.39
N THR A 354 -31.26 -8.50 -1.23
CA THR A 354 -30.32 -7.38 -1.25
C THR A 354 -29.70 -7.25 -2.64
N PRO A 355 -29.91 -6.13 -3.37
CA PRO A 355 -29.28 -5.88 -4.67
C PRO A 355 -27.77 -6.05 -4.60
N TRP A 356 -27.17 -6.67 -5.62
CA TRP A 356 -25.72 -6.89 -5.76
C TRP A 356 -25.11 -7.73 -4.62
N SER A 357 -25.90 -8.50 -3.89
CA SER A 357 -25.41 -9.38 -2.83
C SER A 357 -24.84 -10.67 -3.37
N MET A 358 -23.50 -10.72 -3.51
CA MET A 358 -22.80 -11.95 -3.94
C MET A 358 -23.12 -13.14 -3.01
N LYS A 359 -23.29 -12.91 -1.71
CA LYS A 359 -23.55 -13.97 -0.74
C LYS A 359 -24.92 -14.61 -0.95
N GLU A 360 -25.95 -13.80 -1.17
CA GLU A 360 -27.29 -14.31 -1.47
C GLU A 360 -27.36 -15.00 -2.82
N PHE A 361 -26.71 -14.42 -3.81
CA PHE A 361 -26.61 -15.01 -5.14
C PHE A 361 -25.91 -16.37 -5.13
N ILE A 362 -24.77 -16.49 -4.44
CA ILE A 362 -24.09 -17.79 -4.24
C ILE A 362 -25.02 -18.78 -3.53
N ARG A 363 -25.72 -18.34 -2.46
CA ARG A 363 -26.66 -19.21 -1.75
C ARG A 363 -27.74 -19.75 -2.69
N MET A 364 -28.33 -18.90 -3.52
CA MET A 364 -29.32 -19.32 -4.52
C MET A 364 -28.75 -20.40 -5.46
N LEU A 365 -27.51 -20.20 -5.97
CA LEU A 365 -26.90 -21.16 -6.86
C LEU A 365 -26.59 -22.50 -6.19
N VAL A 366 -26.03 -22.50 -4.97
CA VAL A 366 -25.64 -23.75 -4.29
C VAL A 366 -26.84 -24.52 -3.68
N THR A 367 -28.00 -23.90 -3.56
CA THR A 367 -29.24 -24.56 -3.14
C THR A 367 -30.11 -25.03 -4.32
N SER A 368 -29.72 -24.71 -5.56
CA SER A 368 -30.45 -25.11 -6.76
C SER A 368 -30.34 -26.60 -7.03
N ASP A 369 -31.33 -27.15 -7.72
CA ASP A 369 -31.32 -28.55 -8.16
C ASP A 369 -30.14 -28.87 -9.10
N ALA A 370 -29.73 -27.89 -9.91
CA ALA A 370 -28.57 -28.03 -10.78
C ALA A 370 -27.28 -28.29 -9.98
N PHE A 371 -27.08 -27.62 -8.84
CA PHE A 371 -25.93 -27.83 -7.97
C PHE A 371 -25.98 -29.18 -7.22
N ARG A 372 -27.21 -29.64 -6.89
CA ARG A 372 -27.44 -30.87 -6.12
C ARG A 372 -27.40 -32.15 -6.99
N ARG A 373 -27.27 -32.03 -8.31
CA ARG A 373 -27.15 -33.18 -9.21
C ARG A 373 -25.91 -34.03 -8.90
N SER A 374 -26.03 -35.32 -9.09
CA SER A 374 -24.89 -36.25 -9.02
C SER A 374 -23.82 -35.86 -10.03
N SER A 375 -22.54 -36.04 -9.69
CA SER A 375 -21.42 -35.91 -10.62
C SER A 375 -21.14 -37.23 -11.43
N ALA A 376 -21.81 -38.32 -11.06
CA ALA A 376 -21.59 -39.60 -11.74
C ALA A 376 -21.94 -39.50 -13.24
N PRO A 377 -21.08 -40.05 -14.11
CA PRO A 377 -21.33 -40.03 -15.54
C PRO A 377 -22.40 -41.10 -15.93
N SER A 378 -23.11 -40.82 -17.02
CA SER A 378 -23.91 -41.82 -17.73
C SER A 378 -23.46 -41.87 -19.19
N GLU A 379 -23.45 -43.06 -19.80
CA GLU A 379 -23.05 -43.24 -21.21
C GLU A 379 -23.83 -42.30 -22.13
N LYS A 380 -25.15 -42.31 -22.01
CA LYS A 380 -26.06 -41.48 -22.80
C LYS A 380 -25.81 -39.98 -22.60
N GLY A 381 -25.44 -39.56 -21.38
CA GLY A 381 -25.10 -38.18 -21.08
C GLY A 381 -23.77 -37.75 -21.69
N LEU A 382 -22.76 -38.64 -21.61
CA LEU A 382 -21.45 -38.39 -22.21
C LEU A 382 -21.52 -38.36 -23.75
N GLU A 383 -22.32 -39.22 -24.36
CA GLU A 383 -22.53 -39.21 -25.80
C GLU A 383 -23.14 -37.91 -26.32
N LYS A 384 -24.14 -37.34 -25.57
CA LYS A 384 -24.87 -36.16 -26.00
C LYS A 384 -24.19 -34.86 -25.62
N ASP A 385 -23.57 -34.81 -24.45
CA ASP A 385 -22.95 -33.58 -23.88
C ASP A 385 -21.80 -33.97 -22.93
N ALA A 386 -20.68 -34.40 -23.53
CA ALA A 386 -19.49 -34.78 -22.77
C ALA A 386 -18.98 -33.68 -21.83
N GLY A 387 -19.11 -32.44 -22.23
CA GLY A 387 -18.72 -31.24 -21.46
C GLY A 387 -19.64 -30.89 -20.31
N SER A 388 -20.78 -31.57 -20.17
CA SER A 388 -21.82 -31.27 -19.18
C SER A 388 -22.31 -29.79 -19.24
N THR A 389 -22.30 -29.22 -20.42
CA THR A 389 -22.72 -27.81 -20.68
C THR A 389 -24.21 -27.62 -20.39
N LEU A 390 -25.01 -28.67 -20.65
CA LEU A 390 -26.46 -28.65 -20.37
C LEU A 390 -26.81 -29.04 -18.94
N LEU A 391 -25.81 -29.13 -18.06
CA LEU A 391 -25.99 -29.40 -16.63
C LEU A 391 -26.77 -30.69 -16.29
N TRP A 392 -26.67 -31.72 -17.15
CA TRP A 392 -27.32 -33.02 -16.90
C TRP A 392 -26.73 -33.75 -15.70
N ARG A 393 -25.48 -33.39 -15.30
CA ARG A 393 -24.82 -33.76 -14.04
C ARG A 393 -24.11 -32.57 -13.49
N PHE A 394 -23.66 -32.60 -12.21
CA PHE A 394 -22.74 -31.61 -11.68
C PHE A 394 -21.35 -31.83 -12.35
N PRO A 395 -20.82 -30.88 -13.08
CA PRO A 395 -19.56 -31.07 -13.79
C PRO A 395 -18.39 -31.23 -12.81
N PRO A 396 -17.56 -32.28 -12.98
CA PRO A 396 -16.35 -32.41 -12.18
C PRO A 396 -15.41 -31.24 -12.47
N ARG A 397 -14.85 -30.64 -11.42
CA ARG A 397 -13.93 -29.53 -11.55
C ARG A 397 -12.72 -29.68 -10.64
N ARG A 398 -11.62 -29.06 -11.02
CA ARG A 398 -10.46 -28.96 -10.16
C ARG A 398 -10.65 -27.84 -9.17
N VAL A 399 -10.14 -28.06 -7.96
CA VAL A 399 -10.05 -27.02 -6.95
C VAL A 399 -8.78 -26.19 -7.17
N GLU A 400 -8.83 -24.94 -6.80
CA GLU A 400 -7.72 -24.01 -6.95
C GLU A 400 -6.60 -24.30 -5.94
N ALA A 401 -5.38 -23.91 -6.25
CA ALA A 401 -4.19 -24.12 -5.41
C ALA A 401 -4.39 -23.63 -3.97
N GLU A 402 -5.09 -22.50 -3.79
CA GLU A 402 -5.43 -21.95 -2.48
C GLU A 402 -6.31 -22.91 -1.65
N VAL A 403 -7.26 -23.55 -2.30
CA VAL A 403 -8.16 -24.52 -1.65
C VAL A 403 -7.40 -25.78 -1.29
N ILE A 404 -6.48 -26.25 -2.14
CA ILE A 404 -5.61 -27.40 -1.87
C ILE A 404 -4.78 -27.15 -0.63
N ARG A 405 -4.09 -26.00 -0.56
CA ARG A 405 -3.28 -25.63 0.60
C ARG A 405 -4.09 -25.55 1.88
N ASP A 406 -5.19 -24.83 1.86
CA ASP A 406 -6.05 -24.69 3.03
C ASP A 406 -6.63 -26.05 3.46
N GLY A 407 -6.95 -26.92 2.49
CA GLY A 407 -7.38 -28.30 2.72
C GLY A 407 -6.31 -29.15 3.42
N ILE A 408 -5.05 -29.08 2.98
CA ILE A 408 -3.91 -29.77 3.61
C ILE A 408 -3.71 -29.30 5.05
N LEU A 409 -3.73 -27.98 5.28
CA LEU A 409 -3.61 -27.43 6.61
C LEU A 409 -4.77 -27.83 7.52
N ARG A 410 -5.98 -27.89 6.97
CA ARG A 410 -7.17 -28.34 7.71
C ARG A 410 -7.07 -29.83 8.09
N ALA A 411 -6.72 -30.68 7.12
CA ALA A 411 -6.57 -32.12 7.35
C ALA A 411 -5.48 -32.44 8.38
N SER A 412 -4.38 -31.67 8.39
CA SER A 412 -3.31 -31.80 9.40
C SER A 412 -3.62 -31.17 10.75
N GLY A 413 -4.79 -30.55 10.93
CA GLY A 413 -5.18 -29.85 12.16
C GLY A 413 -4.42 -28.53 12.42
N LYS A 414 -3.63 -28.05 11.47
CA LYS A 414 -2.77 -26.86 11.61
C LYS A 414 -3.38 -25.57 11.10
N LEU A 415 -4.54 -25.60 10.42
CA LEU A 415 -5.15 -24.41 9.87
C LEU A 415 -5.56 -23.44 10.98
N ASN A 416 -4.99 -22.26 10.98
CA ASN A 416 -5.48 -21.14 11.80
C ASN A 416 -6.64 -20.43 11.04
N PRO A 417 -7.89 -20.52 11.52
CA PRO A 417 -9.06 -19.96 10.90
C PRO A 417 -9.26 -18.46 11.16
N GLU A 418 -8.39 -17.81 11.93
CA GLU A 418 -8.50 -16.41 12.32
C GLU A 418 -8.70 -15.51 11.12
N MET A 419 -9.72 -14.63 11.22
CA MET A 419 -10.06 -13.67 10.17
C MET A 419 -9.56 -12.26 10.51
N GLY A 420 -9.19 -11.52 9.47
CA GLY A 420 -8.68 -10.17 9.63
C GLY A 420 -7.19 -10.13 9.98
N GLY A 421 -6.69 -8.98 10.37
CA GLY A 421 -5.28 -8.79 10.69
C GLY A 421 -4.36 -8.71 9.46
N ARG A 422 -3.07 -8.86 9.69
CA ARG A 422 -2.04 -8.76 8.65
C ARG A 422 -1.97 -9.97 7.75
N SER A 423 -1.55 -9.74 6.52
CA SER A 423 -1.08 -10.78 5.61
C SER A 423 0.23 -11.40 6.11
N TYR A 424 0.52 -12.62 5.69
CA TYR A 424 1.76 -13.31 6.00
C TYR A 424 2.55 -13.59 4.72
N ARG A 425 3.85 -13.85 4.86
CA ARG A 425 4.75 -14.24 3.78
C ARG A 425 5.34 -15.61 4.03
N ILE A 426 5.32 -16.46 3.02
CA ILE A 426 6.06 -17.72 3.02
C ILE A 426 7.44 -17.56 2.40
N HIS A 427 7.63 -16.58 1.53
CA HIS A 427 8.92 -16.28 0.93
C HIS A 427 9.33 -14.84 1.24
N ASN A 428 10.52 -14.66 1.75
CA ASN A 428 11.16 -13.37 1.89
C ASN A 428 12.36 -13.30 0.96
N VAL A 429 12.65 -12.12 0.44
CA VAL A 429 13.82 -11.90 -0.38
C VAL A 429 14.83 -11.09 0.41
N LYS A 430 15.98 -11.70 0.73
CA LYS A 430 17.10 -11.00 1.31
C LYS A 430 18.00 -10.47 0.22
N LYS A 431 18.15 -9.16 0.14
CA LYS A 431 19.09 -8.53 -0.78
C LYS A 431 20.50 -8.61 -0.18
N THR A 432 21.38 -9.37 -0.82
CA THR A 432 22.82 -9.22 -0.64
C THR A 432 23.35 -8.36 -1.77
N TYR A 433 24.55 -7.79 -1.63
CA TYR A 433 25.13 -6.80 -2.55
C TYR A 433 25.06 -7.19 -4.04
N ALA A 434 25.12 -8.47 -4.36
CA ALA A 434 25.13 -8.97 -5.74
C ALA A 434 24.00 -9.97 -6.07
N GLN A 435 23.27 -10.48 -5.09
CA GLN A 435 22.32 -11.58 -5.31
C GLN A 435 21.08 -11.45 -4.43
N TRP A 436 19.96 -11.96 -4.95
CA TRP A 436 18.72 -12.11 -4.23
C TRP A 436 18.66 -13.50 -3.64
N LYS A 437 18.59 -13.61 -2.32
CA LYS A 437 18.41 -14.89 -1.65
C LYS A 437 16.97 -15.00 -1.17
N VAL A 438 16.28 -16.03 -1.64
CA VAL A 438 14.95 -16.38 -1.13
C VAL A 438 15.11 -17.04 0.23
N VAL A 439 14.39 -16.54 1.21
CA VAL A 439 14.30 -17.14 2.56
C VAL A 439 12.88 -17.65 2.73
N ASN A 440 12.73 -18.94 2.98
CA ASN A 440 11.44 -19.56 3.20
C ASN A 440 11.06 -19.45 4.66
N ASN A 441 9.79 -19.11 4.91
CA ASN A 441 9.19 -19.07 6.22
C ASN A 441 7.93 -19.95 6.20
N PHE A 442 8.00 -21.11 6.85
CA PHE A 442 6.90 -22.07 6.93
C PHE A 442 6.43 -22.29 8.37
N GLY A 443 6.73 -21.37 9.27
CA GLY A 443 6.34 -21.43 10.68
C GLY A 443 4.83 -21.29 10.92
N PRO A 444 4.37 -21.48 12.17
CA PRO A 444 2.95 -21.44 12.56
C PRO A 444 2.24 -20.15 12.17
N GLU A 445 2.94 -19.03 12.11
CA GLU A 445 2.42 -17.71 11.70
C GLU A 445 1.94 -17.69 10.25
N THR A 446 2.39 -18.65 9.41
CA THR A 446 1.98 -18.78 8.02
C THR A 446 0.85 -19.78 7.80
N TRP A 447 0.37 -20.45 8.85
CA TRP A 447 -0.67 -21.49 8.74
C TRP A 447 -2.10 -20.94 8.65
N ARG A 448 -2.24 -19.67 8.40
CA ARG A 448 -3.52 -19.00 8.10
C ARG A 448 -4.02 -19.37 6.71
N ARG A 449 -5.32 -19.10 6.44
CA ARG A 449 -5.90 -19.28 5.11
C ARG A 449 -5.10 -18.52 4.04
N MET A 450 -4.97 -19.11 2.86
CA MET A 450 -4.14 -18.58 1.78
C MET A 450 -4.62 -17.22 1.26
N ILE A 451 -5.86 -16.83 1.48
CA ILE A 451 -6.37 -15.48 1.18
C ILE A 451 -5.56 -14.38 1.90
N TYR A 452 -4.87 -14.70 3.00
CA TYR A 452 -3.99 -13.78 3.73
C TYR A 452 -2.53 -13.85 3.30
N GLN A 453 -2.19 -14.71 2.34
CA GLN A 453 -0.82 -14.81 1.86
C GLN A 453 -0.48 -13.66 0.93
N GLU A 454 0.61 -12.95 1.24
CA GLU A 454 1.15 -11.93 0.34
C GLU A 454 1.72 -12.61 -0.92
N ARG A 455 1.31 -12.12 -2.09
CA ARG A 455 1.84 -12.59 -3.37
C ARG A 455 3.12 -11.84 -3.70
N MET A 456 4.23 -12.54 -3.71
CA MET A 456 5.51 -12.01 -4.17
C MET A 456 5.66 -12.18 -5.67
N ARG A 457 5.76 -11.08 -6.42
CA ARG A 457 5.81 -11.10 -7.89
C ARG A 457 7.08 -11.72 -8.48
N ARG A 458 8.16 -11.82 -7.71
CA ARG A 458 9.46 -12.31 -8.19
C ARG A 458 9.83 -13.70 -7.69
N VAL A 459 9.00 -14.28 -6.85
CA VAL A 459 9.24 -15.61 -6.30
C VAL A 459 7.99 -16.44 -6.49
N ASP A 460 8.10 -17.49 -7.25
CA ASP A 460 7.02 -18.45 -7.45
C ASP A 460 7.17 -19.61 -6.46
N ASP A 461 6.07 -19.94 -5.81
CA ASP A 461 5.97 -21.18 -5.06
C ASP A 461 5.78 -22.34 -6.03
N ARG A 462 6.73 -23.26 -6.05
CA ARG A 462 6.73 -24.39 -6.99
C ARG A 462 5.53 -25.31 -6.81
N ILE A 463 5.05 -25.48 -5.58
CA ILE A 463 3.87 -26.31 -5.30
C ILE A 463 2.65 -25.66 -5.92
N PHE A 464 2.43 -24.37 -5.65
CA PHE A 464 1.23 -23.70 -6.16
C PHE A 464 1.28 -23.46 -7.66
N THR A 465 2.47 -23.23 -8.23
CA THR A 465 2.65 -23.16 -9.67
C THR A 465 2.27 -24.49 -10.35
N ALA A 466 2.56 -25.63 -9.72
CA ALA A 466 2.14 -26.93 -10.22
C ALA A 466 0.60 -27.08 -10.28
N PHE A 467 -0.15 -26.37 -9.42
CA PHE A 467 -1.62 -26.34 -9.41
C PHE A 467 -2.22 -25.13 -10.11
N ASP A 468 -1.56 -24.62 -11.14
CA ASP A 468 -2.06 -23.52 -11.98
C ASP A 468 -2.31 -22.20 -11.21
N PHE A 469 -1.57 -21.95 -10.12
CA PHE A 469 -1.66 -20.69 -9.41
C PHE A 469 -1.19 -19.55 -10.33
N PRO A 470 -1.94 -18.45 -10.48
CA PRO A 470 -1.61 -17.40 -11.43
C PRO A 470 -0.36 -16.61 -11.01
N ASP A 471 0.45 -16.24 -12.00
CA ASP A 471 1.63 -15.40 -11.82
C ASP A 471 1.31 -13.96 -11.43
N CYS A 472 0.03 -13.55 -11.48
CA CYS A 472 -0.46 -12.19 -11.23
C CYS A 472 0.14 -11.11 -12.16
N GLY A 473 0.76 -11.53 -13.25
CA GLY A 473 1.33 -10.61 -14.25
C GLY A 473 0.26 -9.98 -15.15
N GLN A 474 -0.86 -10.65 -15.35
CA GLN A 474 -1.95 -10.22 -16.21
C GLN A 474 -3.31 -10.50 -15.57
N VAL A 475 -4.29 -9.66 -15.90
CA VAL A 475 -5.69 -9.90 -15.54
C VAL A 475 -6.23 -11.03 -16.43
N ARG A 476 -6.79 -12.06 -15.81
CA ARG A 476 -7.42 -13.20 -16.50
C ARG A 476 -8.86 -13.36 -16.04
N SER A 477 -9.75 -13.62 -17.00
CA SER A 477 -11.16 -13.90 -16.71
C SER A 477 -11.39 -15.35 -16.22
N LYS A 478 -10.47 -16.26 -16.60
CA LYS A 478 -10.47 -17.66 -16.21
C LYS A 478 -9.03 -18.10 -15.94
N ARG A 479 -8.82 -18.88 -14.88
CA ARG A 479 -7.52 -19.51 -14.61
C ARG A 479 -7.31 -20.66 -15.60
N PRO A 480 -6.08 -20.88 -16.07
CA PRO A 480 -5.75 -22.09 -16.81
C PRO A 480 -5.97 -23.31 -15.91
N VAL A 481 -6.27 -24.44 -16.49
CA VAL A 481 -6.37 -25.73 -15.81
C VAL A 481 -5.55 -26.72 -16.59
N SER A 482 -4.50 -27.26 -15.99
CA SER A 482 -3.62 -28.26 -16.60
C SER A 482 -3.73 -29.61 -15.88
N THR A 483 -3.32 -30.65 -16.55
CA THR A 483 -3.17 -31.98 -15.95
C THR A 483 -1.73 -32.44 -16.15
N THR A 484 -0.97 -32.49 -15.07
CA THR A 484 0.45 -32.81 -15.12
C THR A 484 0.80 -33.92 -14.13
N PRO A 485 1.81 -34.76 -14.43
CA PRO A 485 2.35 -35.74 -13.47
C PRO A 485 2.85 -35.07 -12.18
N LEU A 486 3.34 -33.84 -12.28
CA LEU A 486 3.83 -33.06 -11.12
C LEU A 486 2.71 -32.80 -10.10
N GLN A 487 1.47 -32.60 -10.53
CA GLN A 487 0.33 -32.46 -9.64
C GLN A 487 0.07 -33.71 -8.82
N ALA A 488 0.17 -34.90 -9.47
CA ALA A 488 0.02 -36.19 -8.79
C ALA A 488 1.16 -36.47 -7.79
N LEU A 489 2.37 -35.98 -8.09
CA LEU A 489 3.52 -36.14 -7.18
C LEU A 489 3.45 -35.18 -5.94
N ASN A 490 2.69 -34.10 -6.01
CA ASN A 490 2.55 -33.13 -4.93
C ASN A 490 1.29 -33.34 -4.07
N LEU A 491 0.45 -34.32 -4.39
CA LEU A 491 -0.70 -34.77 -3.60
C LEU A 491 -0.47 -36.14 -3.00
#